data_8c47b341289a7a9380bf8db1c91af1ed
#
_entry.id   8c47b341289a7a9380bf8db1c91af1ed
#
_cell.length_a   1.000
_cell.length_b   1.000
_cell.length_c   1.000
_cell.angle_alpha   90.00
_cell.angle_beta   90.00
_cell.angle_gamma   90.00
#
_symmetry.space_group_name_H-M   'P 1'
#
loop_
_entity.id
_entity.type
_entity.pdbx_description
1 polymer ?
#
loop_
_entity_poly.entity_id
_entity_poly.type
_entity_poly.pdbx_seq_one_letter_code
_entity_poly.pdbx_strand_id
1 'polypeptide(L)'
;MSIRKLLSLGLCVALVSGCGYSEDEWKAQLAKYDQLSQKQRSTEDERAQKQADLDLALKQISDLKDQLQKMGVNLDTINQQLEQTGSANKQLSKNVEELQRAVKEYQERAAQLERIKQRFELLRAKLQKLTDLGLKVEIRRNRMVIRLPGDVLFASGDDKLSKEGDKVLSAVADVIRNDKQLAGRYFQVAGHTDNKPLKGGRFGDNWGLSAMRARQVLLYLVAPVDAKEGGGGLTPERLHVAGYGDTDPVAKNDADEGRQQNRRVELVLMPDVEEMLDLKSLI
;
A
#
# COMPACT_ATOMS: atom_id res chain seq x y z
N MET A 1 5.33 -0.45 -43.28
CA MET A 1 5.87 -1.82 -43.12
C MET A 1 5.69 -2.21 -41.64
N SER A 2 4.80 -3.14 -41.44
CA SER A 2 4.30 -3.59 -40.16
C SER A 2 5.28 -4.52 -39.46
N ILE A 3 5.59 -4.28 -38.19
CA ILE A 3 6.20 -5.30 -37.34
C ILE A 3 5.34 -5.40 -36.06
N ARG A 4 4.34 -6.28 -36.16
CA ARG A 4 3.69 -6.87 -34.98
C ARG A 4 4.70 -7.85 -34.36
N LYS A 5 5.18 -7.57 -33.15
CA LYS A 5 5.77 -8.61 -32.32
C LYS A 5 4.74 -9.02 -31.27
N LEU A 6 4.17 -10.21 -31.51
CA LEU A 6 3.50 -11.01 -30.49
C LEU A 6 4.53 -11.31 -29.38
N LEU A 7 4.30 -10.81 -28.19
CA LEU A 7 4.84 -11.41 -26.98
C LEU A 7 3.80 -12.41 -26.47
N SER A 8 4.10 -13.69 -26.69
CA SER A 8 3.42 -14.81 -26.04
C SER A 8 3.71 -14.74 -24.55
N LEU A 9 2.70 -14.35 -23.78
CA LEU A 9 2.71 -14.42 -22.32
C LEU A 9 2.57 -15.90 -21.94
N GLY A 10 3.69 -16.54 -21.63
CA GLY A 10 3.70 -17.86 -21.01
C GLY A 10 3.08 -17.75 -19.63
N LEU A 11 1.87 -18.32 -19.49
CA LEU A 11 1.16 -18.49 -18.25
C LEU A 11 1.90 -19.55 -17.42
N CYS A 12 2.88 -19.16 -16.62
CA CYS A 12 3.35 -19.97 -15.52
C CYS A 12 2.34 -19.85 -14.37
N VAL A 13 1.38 -20.76 -14.36
CA VAL A 13 0.57 -21.04 -13.17
C VAL A 13 1.48 -21.78 -12.18
N ALA A 14 2.26 -21.02 -11.40
CA ALA A 14 2.85 -21.54 -10.20
C ALA A 14 1.74 -21.49 -9.13
N LEU A 15 1.20 -22.64 -8.80
CA LEU A 15 0.40 -22.87 -7.60
C LEU A 15 1.30 -22.58 -6.39
N VAL A 16 1.37 -21.34 -5.98
CA VAL A 16 1.90 -20.97 -4.67
C VAL A 16 0.71 -20.98 -3.72
N SER A 17 0.47 -22.15 -3.16
CA SER A 17 -0.41 -22.31 -2.01
C SER A 17 0.16 -21.50 -0.83
N GLY A 18 -0.56 -20.44 -0.46
CA GLY A 18 -0.67 -19.95 0.89
C GLY A 18 0.45 -19.08 1.43
N CYS A 19 0.41 -17.79 1.12
CA CYS A 19 0.89 -16.79 2.06
C CYS A 19 -0.01 -15.56 1.96
N GLY A 20 -0.78 -15.40 2.98
CA GLY A 20 -1.91 -14.56 3.20
C GLY A 20 -1.67 -13.08 3.02
N TYR A 21 -2.09 -12.62 1.91
CA TYR A 21 -2.76 -11.34 1.80
C TYR A 21 -4.23 -11.58 2.14
N SER A 22 -4.90 -10.64 2.77
CA SER A 22 -6.34 -10.57 2.58
C SER A 22 -6.52 -10.29 1.08
N GLU A 23 -6.94 -11.33 0.35
CA GLU A 23 -7.18 -11.22 -1.11
C GLU A 23 -8.04 -10.02 -1.45
N ASP A 24 -8.95 -9.65 -0.56
CA ASP A 24 -9.88 -8.55 -0.75
C ASP A 24 -9.21 -7.17 -0.63
N GLU A 25 -8.26 -7.00 0.29
CA GLU A 25 -7.52 -5.73 0.41
C GLU A 25 -6.53 -5.54 -0.74
N TRP A 26 -5.91 -6.63 -1.20
CA TRP A 26 -5.05 -6.58 -2.38
C TRP A 26 -5.84 -6.31 -3.65
N LYS A 27 -6.98 -6.99 -3.84
CA LYS A 27 -7.91 -6.72 -4.95
C LYS A 27 -8.41 -5.28 -4.94
N ALA A 28 -8.73 -4.74 -3.77
CA ALA A 28 -9.15 -3.34 -3.63
C ALA A 28 -8.03 -2.35 -4.00
N GLN A 29 -6.79 -2.64 -3.63
CA GLN A 29 -5.64 -1.80 -3.99
C GLN A 29 -5.34 -1.89 -5.50
N LEU A 30 -5.41 -3.10 -6.06
CA LEU A 30 -5.23 -3.33 -7.50
C LEU A 30 -6.34 -2.61 -8.30
N ALA A 31 -7.59 -2.72 -7.85
CA ALA A 31 -8.71 -2.04 -8.48
C ALA A 31 -8.57 -0.50 -8.47
N LYS A 32 -8.06 0.07 -7.38
CA LYS A 32 -7.75 1.51 -7.34
C LYS A 32 -6.63 1.90 -8.31
N TYR A 33 -5.61 1.09 -8.42
CA TYR A 33 -4.52 1.30 -9.37
C TYR A 33 -5.04 1.22 -10.82
N ASP A 34 -5.86 0.22 -11.12
CA ASP A 34 -6.47 0.06 -12.44
C ASP A 34 -7.40 1.22 -12.78
N GLN A 35 -8.23 1.67 -11.82
CA GLN A 35 -9.07 2.87 -12.01
C GLN A 35 -8.23 4.12 -12.28
N LEU A 36 -7.13 4.31 -11.55
CA LEU A 36 -6.24 5.46 -11.75
C LEU A 36 -5.55 5.40 -13.11
N SER A 37 -5.09 4.21 -13.50
CA SER A 37 -4.47 3.96 -14.81
C SER A 37 -5.46 4.18 -15.96
N GLN A 38 -6.71 3.71 -15.81
CA GLN A 38 -7.76 3.97 -16.80
C GLN A 38 -8.09 5.47 -16.90
N LYS A 39 -8.20 6.16 -15.76
CA LYS A 39 -8.45 7.60 -15.73
C LYS A 39 -7.30 8.39 -16.35
N GLN A 40 -6.07 7.98 -16.12
CA GLN A 40 -4.89 8.58 -16.76
C GLN A 40 -4.96 8.42 -18.28
N ARG A 41 -5.18 7.19 -18.78
CA ARG A 41 -5.32 6.92 -20.23
C ARG A 41 -6.45 7.75 -20.85
N SER A 42 -7.63 7.75 -20.21
CA SER A 42 -8.75 8.57 -20.68
C SER A 42 -8.41 10.06 -20.77
N THR A 43 -7.67 10.59 -19.78
CA THR A 43 -7.25 12.00 -19.78
C THR A 43 -6.18 12.29 -20.83
N GLU A 44 -5.29 11.34 -21.11
CA GLU A 44 -4.29 11.43 -22.18
C GLU A 44 -4.98 11.40 -23.57
N ASP A 45 -5.97 10.52 -23.75
CA ASP A 45 -6.74 10.44 -24.99
C ASP A 45 -7.56 11.71 -25.24
N GLU A 46 -8.24 12.23 -24.21
CA GLU A 46 -8.96 13.51 -24.29
C GLU A 46 -8.03 14.68 -24.63
N ARG A 47 -6.84 14.70 -24.05
CA ARG A 47 -5.83 15.70 -24.35
C ARG A 47 -5.36 15.61 -25.80
N ALA A 48 -5.06 14.40 -26.27
CA ALA A 48 -4.61 14.16 -27.65
C ALA A 48 -5.69 14.59 -28.63
N GLN A 49 -6.95 14.28 -28.33
CA GLN A 49 -8.09 14.65 -29.17
C GLN A 49 -8.28 16.17 -29.21
N LYS A 50 -8.24 16.86 -28.07
CA LYS A 50 -8.35 18.32 -28.01
C LYS A 50 -7.17 19.03 -28.68
N GLN A 51 -5.99 18.47 -28.59
CA GLN A 51 -4.81 19.00 -29.31
C GLN A 51 -4.99 18.84 -30.82
N ALA A 52 -5.47 17.68 -31.29
CA ALA A 52 -5.75 17.44 -32.69
C ALA A 52 -6.86 18.37 -33.23
N ASP A 53 -7.92 18.60 -32.44
CA ASP A 53 -8.99 19.52 -32.77
C ASP A 53 -8.50 20.98 -32.87
N LEU A 54 -7.60 21.38 -31.94
CA LEU A 54 -6.97 22.70 -31.95
C LEU A 54 -6.08 22.88 -33.19
N ASP A 55 -5.24 21.89 -33.49
CA ASP A 55 -4.34 21.91 -34.64
C ASP A 55 -5.15 21.98 -35.98
N LEU A 56 -6.26 21.21 -36.03
CA LEU A 56 -7.17 21.22 -37.16
C LEU A 56 -7.85 22.62 -37.34
N ALA A 57 -8.34 23.20 -36.25
CA ALA A 57 -8.94 24.54 -36.28
C ALA A 57 -7.94 25.62 -36.69
N LEU A 58 -6.70 25.56 -36.18
CA LEU A 58 -5.64 26.48 -36.58
C LEU A 58 -5.27 26.35 -38.06
N LYS A 59 -5.24 25.11 -38.57
CA LYS A 59 -5.01 24.86 -40.00
C LYS A 59 -6.14 25.40 -40.83
N GLN A 60 -7.40 25.17 -40.45
CA GLN A 60 -8.55 25.72 -41.16
C GLN A 60 -8.56 27.23 -41.19
N ILE A 61 -8.18 27.89 -40.09
CA ILE A 61 -8.05 29.35 -40.03
C ILE A 61 -6.95 29.85 -40.98
N SER A 62 -5.82 29.15 -41.05
CA SER A 62 -4.73 29.47 -41.98
C SER A 62 -5.13 29.31 -43.42
N ASP A 63 -5.78 28.19 -43.76
CA ASP A 63 -6.24 27.89 -45.12
C ASP A 63 -7.32 28.88 -45.60
N LEU A 64 -8.26 29.25 -44.72
CA LEU A 64 -9.27 30.28 -44.97
C LEU A 64 -8.64 31.65 -45.19
N LYS A 65 -7.65 32.03 -44.41
CA LYS A 65 -6.92 33.28 -44.56
C LYS A 65 -6.23 33.38 -45.91
N ASP A 66 -5.58 32.30 -46.35
CA ASP A 66 -4.91 32.23 -47.66
C ASP A 66 -5.92 32.28 -48.81
N GLN A 67 -7.09 31.63 -48.68
CA GLN A 67 -8.15 31.71 -49.69
C GLN A 67 -8.74 33.13 -49.81
N LEU A 68 -8.96 33.79 -48.67
CA LEU A 68 -9.49 35.15 -48.63
C LEU A 68 -8.51 36.15 -49.22
N GLN A 69 -7.21 35.97 -48.98
CA GLN A 69 -6.17 36.81 -49.57
C GLN A 69 -6.11 36.65 -51.10
N LYS A 70 -6.32 35.41 -51.59
CA LYS A 70 -6.39 35.12 -53.04
C LYS A 70 -7.64 35.72 -53.71
N MET A 71 -8.75 35.85 -52.96
CA MET A 71 -9.99 36.44 -53.42
C MET A 71 -10.06 37.96 -53.32
N GLY A 72 -9.00 38.63 -52.91
CA GLY A 72 -8.95 40.12 -52.81
C GLY A 72 -9.83 40.71 -51.67
N VAL A 73 -10.19 39.88 -50.70
CA VAL A 73 -11.02 40.31 -49.55
C VAL A 73 -10.17 41.12 -48.56
N ASN A 74 -10.71 42.25 -48.12
CA ASN A 74 -10.01 43.20 -47.24
C ASN A 74 -9.64 42.57 -45.88
N LEU A 75 -8.35 42.48 -45.60
CA LEU A 75 -7.78 41.84 -44.42
C LEU A 75 -8.25 42.47 -43.08
N ASP A 76 -8.65 43.73 -43.08
CA ASP A 76 -9.10 44.43 -41.87
C ASP A 76 -10.43 43.87 -41.31
N THR A 77 -11.34 43.46 -42.21
CA THR A 77 -12.60 42.80 -41.78
C THR A 77 -12.36 41.41 -41.20
N ILE A 78 -11.32 40.74 -41.70
CA ILE A 78 -10.92 39.40 -41.23
C ILE A 78 -10.21 39.46 -39.89
N ASN A 79 -9.40 40.48 -39.70
CA ASN A 79 -8.73 40.66 -38.40
C ASN A 79 -9.75 40.91 -37.28
N GLN A 80 -10.84 41.64 -37.51
CA GLN A 80 -11.91 41.79 -36.54
C GLN A 80 -12.62 40.46 -36.24
N GLN A 81 -12.86 39.62 -37.24
CA GLN A 81 -13.42 38.27 -37.03
C GLN A 81 -12.41 37.31 -36.34
N LEU A 82 -11.12 37.44 -36.65
CA LEU A 82 -10.03 36.70 -35.98
C LEU A 82 -9.89 37.08 -34.50
N GLU A 83 -10.07 38.33 -34.12
CA GLU A 83 -10.10 38.77 -32.73
C GLU A 83 -11.29 38.14 -31.96
N GLN A 84 -12.46 38.04 -32.58
CA GLN A 84 -13.62 37.35 -31.98
C GLN A 84 -13.39 35.83 -31.87
N THR A 85 -12.77 35.22 -32.87
CA THR A 85 -12.39 33.79 -32.83
C THR A 85 -11.18 33.57 -31.92
N GLY A 86 -10.31 34.58 -31.76
CA GLY A 86 -9.15 34.53 -30.83
C GLY A 86 -9.53 34.37 -29.36
N SER A 87 -10.73 34.86 -28.97
CA SER A 87 -11.24 34.63 -27.61
C SER A 87 -11.58 33.16 -27.35
N ALA A 88 -12.20 32.49 -28.34
CA ALA A 88 -12.51 31.06 -28.25
C ALA A 88 -11.23 30.19 -28.25
N ASN A 89 -10.26 30.54 -29.11
CA ASN A 89 -8.97 29.88 -29.14
C ASN A 89 -8.17 30.09 -27.84
N LYS A 90 -8.26 31.28 -27.26
CA LYS A 90 -7.64 31.58 -25.96
C LYS A 90 -8.26 30.78 -24.83
N GLN A 91 -9.57 30.57 -24.87
CA GLN A 91 -10.28 29.69 -23.94
C GLN A 91 -9.88 28.22 -24.13
N LEU A 92 -9.81 27.76 -25.38
CA LEU A 92 -9.38 26.41 -25.72
C LEU A 92 -7.92 26.15 -25.28
N SER A 93 -7.03 27.12 -25.50
CA SER A 93 -5.64 27.05 -25.04
C SER A 93 -5.54 26.93 -23.50
N LYS A 94 -6.36 27.72 -22.76
CA LYS A 94 -6.42 27.59 -21.31
C LYS A 94 -6.92 26.20 -20.86
N ASN A 95 -7.97 25.68 -21.51
CA ASN A 95 -8.47 24.36 -21.19
C ASN A 95 -7.41 23.27 -21.46
N VAL A 96 -6.62 23.41 -22.53
CA VAL A 96 -5.51 22.51 -22.85
C VAL A 96 -4.43 22.59 -21.76
N GLU A 97 -4.06 23.79 -21.29
CA GLU A 97 -3.10 23.96 -20.20
C GLU A 97 -3.60 23.34 -18.88
N GLU A 98 -4.87 23.53 -18.54
CA GLU A 98 -5.47 22.91 -17.35
C GLU A 98 -5.45 21.39 -17.42
N LEU A 99 -5.81 20.84 -18.60
CA LEU A 99 -5.72 19.40 -18.82
C LEU A 99 -4.30 18.88 -18.76
N GLN A 100 -3.33 19.61 -19.30
CA GLN A 100 -1.90 19.25 -19.18
C GLN A 100 -1.45 19.20 -17.73
N ARG A 101 -1.86 20.17 -16.91
CA ARG A 101 -1.56 20.17 -15.46
C ARG A 101 -2.20 18.98 -14.78
N ALA A 102 -3.48 18.70 -15.07
CA ALA A 102 -4.17 17.56 -14.50
C ALA A 102 -3.52 16.23 -14.88
N VAL A 103 -3.15 16.06 -16.16
CA VAL A 103 -2.44 14.85 -16.63
C VAL A 103 -1.11 14.69 -15.89
N LYS A 104 -0.33 15.77 -15.77
CA LYS A 104 0.95 15.73 -15.04
C LYS A 104 0.75 15.32 -13.59
N GLU A 105 -0.25 15.89 -12.91
CA GLU A 105 -0.58 15.52 -11.53
C GLU A 105 -0.96 14.03 -11.40
N TYR A 106 -1.77 13.52 -12.32
CA TYR A 106 -2.12 12.10 -12.33
C TYR A 106 -0.91 11.19 -12.60
N GLN A 107 0.00 11.58 -13.49
CA GLN A 107 1.23 10.85 -13.74
C GLN A 107 2.14 10.79 -12.50
N GLU A 108 2.27 11.91 -11.80
CA GLU A 108 3.04 11.99 -10.55
C GLU A 108 2.43 11.09 -9.47
N ARG A 109 1.10 11.13 -9.31
CA ARG A 109 0.38 10.25 -8.37
C ARG A 109 0.52 8.76 -8.73
N ALA A 110 0.40 8.41 -10.00
CA ALA A 110 0.59 7.05 -10.47
C ALA A 110 2.03 6.55 -10.21
N ALA A 111 3.03 7.39 -10.46
CA ALA A 111 4.41 7.07 -10.16
C ALA A 111 4.68 6.90 -8.65
N GLN A 112 4.01 7.68 -7.80
CA GLN A 112 4.07 7.50 -6.34
C GLN A 112 3.47 6.16 -5.90
N LEU A 113 2.29 5.80 -6.41
CA LEU A 113 1.65 4.53 -6.12
C LEU A 113 2.52 3.34 -6.54
N GLU A 114 3.15 3.41 -7.71
CA GLU A 114 4.04 2.33 -8.16
C GLU A 114 5.28 2.22 -7.26
N ARG A 115 5.86 3.34 -6.83
CA ARG A 115 6.96 3.34 -5.84
C ARG A 115 6.55 2.71 -4.51
N ILE A 116 5.36 3.02 -4.01
CA ILE A 116 4.82 2.43 -2.79
C ILE A 116 4.67 0.91 -2.97
N LYS A 117 4.07 0.47 -4.06
CA LYS A 117 3.91 -0.94 -4.40
C LYS A 117 5.26 -1.68 -4.43
N GLN A 118 6.25 -1.14 -5.14
CA GLN A 118 7.60 -1.72 -5.22
C GLN A 118 8.25 -1.84 -3.83
N ARG A 119 8.06 -0.84 -2.97
CA ARG A 119 8.55 -0.91 -1.58
C ARG A 119 7.88 -2.02 -0.77
N PHE A 120 6.56 -2.17 -0.91
CA PHE A 120 5.85 -3.28 -0.25
C PHE A 120 6.34 -4.65 -0.75
N GLU A 121 6.54 -4.81 -2.05
CA GLU A 121 7.08 -6.06 -2.60
C GLU A 121 8.52 -6.34 -2.11
N LEU A 122 9.35 -5.31 -2.02
CA LEU A 122 10.69 -5.44 -1.47
C LEU A 122 10.67 -5.85 0.02
N LEU A 123 9.83 -5.20 0.82
CA LEU A 123 9.66 -5.55 2.24
C LEU A 123 9.12 -6.97 2.40
N ARG A 124 8.16 -7.37 1.57
CA ARG A 124 7.64 -8.73 1.53
C ARG A 124 8.73 -9.75 1.23
N ALA A 125 9.55 -9.49 0.22
CA ALA A 125 10.67 -10.37 -0.13
C ALA A 125 11.68 -10.55 1.03
N LYS A 126 11.94 -9.47 1.79
CA LYS A 126 12.80 -9.53 2.98
C LYS A 126 12.21 -10.36 4.12
N LEU A 127 10.89 -10.36 4.24
CA LEU A 127 10.17 -11.15 5.23
C LEU A 127 9.87 -12.58 4.74
N GLN A 128 10.30 -12.96 3.53
CA GLN A 128 10.09 -14.30 2.98
C GLN A 128 10.64 -15.39 3.90
N LYS A 129 11.79 -15.15 4.55
CA LYS A 129 12.37 -16.08 5.54
C LYS A 129 11.42 -16.42 6.69
N LEU A 130 10.56 -15.48 7.09
CA LEU A 130 9.54 -15.74 8.12
C LEU A 130 8.42 -16.62 7.60
N THR A 131 8.06 -16.46 6.33
CA THR A 131 7.08 -17.32 5.67
C THR A 131 7.60 -18.75 5.52
N ASP A 132 8.88 -18.90 5.22
CA ASP A 132 9.55 -20.20 5.13
C ASP A 132 9.59 -20.92 6.50
N LEU A 133 9.53 -20.17 7.60
CA LEU A 133 9.37 -20.68 8.96
C LEU A 133 7.90 -20.96 9.34
N GLY A 134 6.96 -20.85 8.40
CA GLY A 134 5.53 -21.09 8.61
C GLY A 134 4.76 -19.91 9.19
N LEU A 135 5.37 -18.73 9.33
CA LEU A 135 4.68 -17.53 9.78
C LEU A 135 3.94 -16.86 8.61
N LYS A 136 2.77 -16.32 8.89
CA LYS A 136 1.96 -15.63 7.90
C LYS A 136 2.35 -14.16 7.84
N VAL A 137 2.82 -13.72 6.67
CA VAL A 137 3.09 -12.30 6.37
C VAL A 137 2.03 -11.82 5.39
N GLU A 138 1.25 -10.84 5.78
CA GLU A 138 0.12 -10.34 4.97
C GLU A 138 0.02 -8.81 5.02
N ILE A 139 -0.65 -8.23 4.01
CA ILE A 139 -1.04 -6.82 4.05
C ILE A 139 -2.48 -6.75 4.54
N ARG A 140 -2.69 -6.04 5.64
CA ARG A 140 -4.00 -5.83 6.23
C ARG A 140 -4.19 -4.37 6.60
N ARG A 141 -5.27 -3.74 6.12
CA ARG A 141 -5.57 -2.31 6.33
C ARG A 141 -4.38 -1.40 6.00
N ASN A 142 -3.76 -1.62 4.84
CA ASN A 142 -2.58 -0.91 4.34
C ASN A 142 -1.34 -1.00 5.26
N ARG A 143 -1.26 -2.02 6.11
CA ARG A 143 -0.10 -2.29 6.96
C ARG A 143 0.40 -3.69 6.71
N MET A 144 1.70 -3.86 6.73
CA MET A 144 2.31 -5.20 6.68
C MET A 144 2.27 -5.80 8.07
N VAL A 145 1.75 -7.01 8.17
CA VAL A 145 1.50 -7.72 9.41
C VAL A 145 2.21 -9.07 9.38
N ILE A 146 3.00 -9.35 10.39
CA ILE A 146 3.56 -10.67 10.66
C ILE A 146 2.67 -11.30 11.74
N ARG A 147 1.97 -12.36 11.38
CA ARG A 147 1.06 -13.06 12.29
C ARG A 147 1.79 -14.16 13.05
N LEU A 148 1.70 -14.09 14.36
CA LEU A 148 2.27 -15.03 15.31
C LEU A 148 1.12 -15.79 15.99
N PRO A 149 0.97 -17.10 15.75
CA PRO A 149 -0.12 -17.88 16.35
C PRO A 149 -0.02 -17.87 17.89
N GLY A 150 -1.12 -17.50 18.54
CA GLY A 150 -1.14 -17.39 20.01
C GLY A 150 -0.87 -18.70 20.71
N ASP A 151 -1.36 -19.81 20.16
CA ASP A 151 -1.19 -21.15 20.75
C ASP A 151 0.25 -21.68 20.65
N VAL A 152 1.05 -21.12 19.72
CA VAL A 152 2.50 -21.38 19.66
C VAL A 152 3.24 -20.53 20.70
N LEU A 153 2.81 -19.26 20.84
CA LEU A 153 3.49 -18.33 21.75
C LEU A 153 3.19 -18.58 23.22
N PHE A 154 1.95 -18.99 23.56
CA PHE A 154 1.47 -19.03 24.94
C PHE A 154 0.66 -20.31 25.23
N ALA A 155 0.66 -20.74 26.47
CA ALA A 155 -0.32 -21.70 26.95
C ALA A 155 -1.72 -21.07 26.99
N SER A 156 -2.76 -21.93 26.98
CA SER A 156 -4.15 -21.46 27.02
C SER A 156 -4.42 -20.64 28.28
N GLY A 157 -4.97 -19.43 28.10
CA GLY A 157 -5.31 -18.53 29.18
C GLY A 157 -4.11 -17.89 29.90
N ASP A 158 -2.88 -18.09 29.41
CA ASP A 158 -1.65 -17.55 29.99
C ASP A 158 -1.01 -16.47 29.09
N ASP A 159 -0.11 -15.67 29.66
CA ASP A 159 0.72 -14.69 28.96
C ASP A 159 2.21 -15.03 29.04
N LYS A 160 2.59 -16.12 29.68
CA LYS A 160 3.98 -16.60 29.73
C LYS A 160 4.35 -17.24 28.39
N LEU A 161 5.48 -16.80 27.82
CA LEU A 161 5.98 -17.36 26.56
C LEU A 161 6.35 -18.84 26.73
N SER A 162 6.06 -19.61 25.72
CA SER A 162 6.47 -21.00 25.58
C SER A 162 7.90 -21.05 25.01
N LYS A 163 8.58 -22.19 25.17
CA LYS A 163 9.90 -22.41 24.53
C LYS A 163 9.83 -22.33 23.00
N GLU A 164 8.72 -22.74 22.41
CA GLU A 164 8.47 -22.66 20.99
C GLU A 164 8.23 -21.20 20.58
N GLY A 165 7.51 -20.43 21.40
CA GLY A 165 7.32 -19.01 21.26
C GLY A 165 8.65 -18.26 21.26
N ASP A 166 9.55 -18.58 22.18
CA ASP A 166 10.90 -17.98 22.24
C ASP A 166 11.67 -18.20 20.94
N LYS A 167 11.65 -19.42 20.38
CA LYS A 167 12.32 -19.73 19.11
C LYS A 167 11.73 -18.93 17.93
N VAL A 168 10.41 -18.85 17.87
CA VAL A 168 9.72 -18.09 16.83
C VAL A 168 10.06 -16.61 16.94
N LEU A 169 10.02 -16.03 18.14
CA LEU A 169 10.35 -14.63 18.38
C LEU A 169 11.83 -14.32 18.11
N SER A 170 12.74 -15.24 18.45
CA SER A 170 14.16 -15.12 18.12
C SER A 170 14.35 -15.03 16.60
N ALA A 171 13.73 -15.94 15.84
CA ALA A 171 13.83 -15.92 14.38
C ALA A 171 13.26 -14.65 13.76
N VAL A 172 12.15 -14.14 14.28
CA VAL A 172 11.56 -12.86 13.85
C VAL A 172 12.51 -11.70 14.15
N ALA A 173 13.05 -11.65 15.36
CA ALA A 173 14.00 -10.62 15.78
C ALA A 173 15.27 -10.63 14.93
N ASP A 174 15.79 -11.82 14.60
CA ASP A 174 16.98 -11.98 13.76
C ASP A 174 16.75 -11.42 12.35
N VAL A 175 15.61 -11.69 11.75
CA VAL A 175 15.27 -11.14 10.42
C VAL A 175 15.20 -9.61 10.48
N ILE A 176 14.57 -9.05 11.52
CA ILE A 176 14.44 -7.60 11.66
C ILE A 176 15.79 -6.96 11.94
N ARG A 177 16.57 -7.49 12.87
CA ARG A 177 17.87 -6.95 13.30
C ARG A 177 18.90 -6.96 12.19
N ASN A 178 18.93 -8.02 11.38
CA ASN A 178 19.92 -8.21 10.33
C ASN A 178 19.61 -7.43 9.04
N ASP A 179 18.43 -6.84 8.91
CA ASP A 179 18.07 -5.96 7.79
C ASP A 179 18.02 -4.50 8.25
N LYS A 180 18.94 -3.67 7.73
CA LYS A 180 19.06 -2.25 8.12
C LYS A 180 17.76 -1.44 7.90
N GLN A 181 16.98 -1.80 6.88
CA GLN A 181 15.72 -1.10 6.60
C GLN A 181 14.63 -1.52 7.58
N LEU A 182 14.55 -2.81 7.95
CA LEU A 182 13.61 -3.28 8.96
C LEU A 182 13.98 -2.80 10.36
N ALA A 183 15.25 -2.85 10.72
CA ALA A 183 15.74 -2.39 12.03
C ALA A 183 15.45 -0.89 12.27
N GLY A 184 15.38 -0.09 11.21
CA GLY A 184 15.02 1.33 11.28
C GLY A 184 13.52 1.60 11.44
N ARG A 185 12.65 0.62 11.29
CA ARG A 185 11.19 0.78 11.29
C ARG A 185 10.58 0.75 12.69
N TYR A 186 9.40 1.34 12.80
CA TYR A 186 8.55 1.21 13.98
C TYR A 186 7.63 0.00 13.83
N PHE A 187 7.48 -0.74 14.92
CA PHE A 187 6.60 -1.90 14.99
C PHE A 187 5.61 -1.77 16.13
N GLN A 188 4.36 -2.14 15.87
CA GLN A 188 3.37 -2.33 16.90
C GLN A 188 3.21 -3.82 17.18
N VAL A 189 3.36 -4.22 18.42
CA VAL A 189 3.02 -5.56 18.89
C VAL A 189 1.55 -5.53 19.31
N ALA A 190 0.68 -6.19 18.54
CA ALA A 190 -0.75 -6.18 18.71
C ALA A 190 -1.26 -7.55 19.18
N GLY A 191 -1.89 -7.59 20.34
CA GLY A 191 -2.50 -8.81 20.89
C GLY A 191 -3.99 -8.90 20.56
N HIS A 192 -4.43 -10.11 20.22
CA HIS A 192 -5.83 -10.41 19.90
C HIS A 192 -6.29 -11.68 20.61
N THR A 193 -7.58 -11.75 20.93
CA THR A 193 -8.25 -12.92 21.47
C THR A 193 -9.33 -13.42 20.52
N ASP A 194 -9.89 -14.58 20.78
CA ASP A 194 -11.19 -14.97 20.26
C ASP A 194 -12.31 -14.28 21.06
N ASN A 195 -13.56 -14.56 20.68
CA ASN A 195 -14.74 -13.98 21.31
C ASN A 195 -15.20 -14.73 22.58
N LYS A 196 -14.48 -15.74 23.06
CA LYS A 196 -14.80 -16.37 24.35
C LYS A 196 -14.50 -15.38 25.47
N PRO A 197 -15.50 -14.97 26.27
CA PRO A 197 -15.27 -13.97 27.31
C PRO A 197 -14.33 -14.50 28.39
N LEU A 198 -13.24 -13.78 28.63
CA LEU A 198 -12.45 -13.96 29.84
C LEU A 198 -13.06 -13.07 30.93
N LYS A 199 -13.49 -13.68 32.03
CA LYS A 199 -14.08 -12.95 33.16
C LYS A 199 -13.26 -13.18 34.41
N GLY A 200 -12.75 -12.08 34.97
CA GLY A 200 -11.98 -12.13 36.21
C GLY A 200 -10.52 -12.60 36.02
N GLY A 201 -9.91 -13.01 37.12
CA GLY A 201 -8.49 -13.35 37.16
C GLY A 201 -7.56 -12.13 37.00
N ARG A 202 -6.28 -12.38 36.79
CA ARG A 202 -5.23 -11.33 36.75
C ARG A 202 -5.34 -10.39 35.55
N PHE A 203 -6.06 -10.78 34.51
CA PHE A 203 -6.21 -9.97 33.27
C PHE A 203 -7.51 -9.17 33.23
N GLY A 204 -8.48 -9.53 34.04
CA GLY A 204 -9.81 -8.91 34.07
C GLY A 204 -10.71 -9.32 32.92
N ASP A 205 -10.28 -9.14 31.68
CA ASP A 205 -11.03 -9.40 30.44
C ASP A 205 -10.10 -9.70 29.25
N ASN A 206 -10.72 -9.82 28.06
CA ASN A 206 -9.99 -10.05 26.80
C ASN A 206 -9.07 -8.88 26.42
N TRP A 207 -9.40 -7.64 26.80
CA TRP A 207 -8.54 -6.49 26.56
C TRP A 207 -7.25 -6.60 27.39
N GLY A 208 -7.39 -6.91 28.67
CA GLY A 208 -6.24 -7.11 29.56
C GLY A 208 -5.37 -8.28 29.12
N LEU A 209 -5.95 -9.44 28.78
CA LEU A 209 -5.21 -10.59 28.29
C LEU A 209 -4.42 -10.27 27.01
N SER A 210 -5.08 -9.66 26.03
CA SER A 210 -4.47 -9.31 24.75
C SER A 210 -3.31 -8.31 24.91
N ALA A 211 -3.51 -7.29 25.76
CA ALA A 211 -2.47 -6.29 26.04
C ALA A 211 -1.27 -6.92 26.76
N MET A 212 -1.52 -7.79 27.74
CA MET A 212 -0.43 -8.45 28.47
C MET A 212 0.37 -9.43 27.60
N ARG A 213 -0.29 -10.17 26.71
CA ARG A 213 0.38 -11.02 25.72
C ARG A 213 1.25 -10.22 24.77
N ALA A 214 0.73 -9.11 24.23
CA ALA A 214 1.52 -8.22 23.41
C ALA A 214 2.73 -7.65 24.18
N ARG A 215 2.54 -7.30 25.45
CA ARG A 215 3.63 -6.83 26.30
C ARG A 215 4.71 -7.89 26.52
N GLN A 216 4.36 -9.15 26.74
CA GLN A 216 5.36 -10.22 26.90
C GLN A 216 6.19 -10.43 25.63
N VAL A 217 5.54 -10.40 24.46
CA VAL A 217 6.26 -10.44 23.19
C VAL A 217 7.19 -9.23 23.03
N LEU A 218 6.72 -8.02 23.34
CA LEU A 218 7.56 -6.82 23.29
C LEU A 218 8.79 -6.96 24.22
N LEU A 219 8.58 -7.39 25.46
CA LEU A 219 9.68 -7.56 26.43
C LEU A 219 10.74 -8.55 25.93
N TYR A 220 10.32 -9.65 25.30
CA TYR A 220 11.25 -10.58 24.67
C TYR A 220 12.01 -9.91 23.52
N LEU A 221 11.32 -9.23 22.63
CA LEU A 221 11.91 -8.58 21.45
C LEU A 221 12.94 -7.51 21.80
N VAL A 222 12.76 -6.78 22.91
CA VAL A 222 13.71 -5.75 23.35
C VAL A 222 14.80 -6.28 24.30
N ALA A 223 14.61 -7.44 24.91
CA ALA A 223 15.61 -8.04 25.78
C ALA A 223 16.93 -8.26 25.03
N PRO A 224 18.10 -8.08 25.66
CA PRO A 224 19.39 -8.37 25.06
C PRO A 224 19.46 -9.82 24.54
N VAL A 225 20.16 -10.03 23.43
CA VAL A 225 20.28 -11.36 22.80
C VAL A 225 20.96 -12.38 23.74
N ASP A 226 21.83 -11.91 24.56
CA ASP A 226 22.61 -12.69 25.58
C ASP A 226 21.87 -12.79 26.93
N ALA A 227 20.63 -12.35 27.03
CA ALA A 227 19.83 -12.50 28.23
C ALA A 227 19.67 -13.98 28.60
N LYS A 228 19.58 -14.29 29.91
CA LYS A 228 19.51 -15.68 30.44
C LYS A 228 18.34 -16.49 29.82
N GLU A 229 17.23 -15.84 29.53
CA GLU A 229 16.06 -16.46 28.92
C GLU A 229 15.98 -16.16 27.40
N GLY A 230 17.06 -15.62 26.81
CA GLY A 230 17.10 -15.17 25.43
C GLY A 230 16.48 -13.79 25.25
N GLY A 231 16.64 -13.25 24.05
CA GLY A 231 16.08 -11.94 23.70
C GLY A 231 16.27 -11.59 22.24
N GLY A 232 15.45 -10.65 21.76
CA GLY A 232 15.46 -10.21 20.37
C GLY A 232 16.52 -9.15 20.04
N GLY A 233 16.95 -8.36 21.03
CA GLY A 233 17.92 -7.27 20.86
C GLY A 233 17.42 -6.14 19.95
N LEU A 234 16.09 -5.96 19.83
CA LEU A 234 15.51 -4.87 19.05
C LEU A 234 15.48 -3.58 19.86
N THR A 235 15.52 -2.44 19.16
CA THR A 235 15.56 -1.11 19.74
C THR A 235 14.23 -0.76 20.43
N PRO A 236 14.19 -0.53 21.76
CA PRO A 236 12.94 -0.32 22.50
C PRO A 236 12.11 0.86 22.00
N GLU A 237 12.74 1.96 21.57
CA GLU A 237 12.11 3.17 21.10
C GLU A 237 11.30 2.96 19.81
N ARG A 238 11.50 1.83 19.15
CA ARG A 238 10.84 1.48 17.90
C ARG A 238 9.70 0.50 18.05
N LEU A 239 9.41 0.08 19.28
CA LEU A 239 8.34 -0.87 19.56
C LEU A 239 7.32 -0.28 20.53
N HIS A 240 6.05 -0.57 20.29
CA HIS A 240 4.97 -0.28 21.22
C HIS A 240 3.93 -1.39 21.20
N VAL A 241 3.09 -1.46 22.21
CA VAL A 241 2.06 -2.50 22.33
C VAL A 241 0.67 -1.95 22.12
N ALA A 242 -0.23 -2.83 21.64
CA ALA A 242 -1.67 -2.60 21.61
C ALA A 242 -2.41 -3.89 21.97
N GLY A 243 -3.47 -3.76 22.76
CA GLY A 243 -4.42 -4.86 23.01
C GLY A 243 -5.70 -4.58 22.26
N TYR A 244 -6.16 -5.53 21.47
CA TYR A 244 -7.38 -5.42 20.65
C TYR A 244 -8.53 -6.26 21.20
N GLY A 245 -8.28 -7.11 22.21
CA GLY A 245 -9.30 -8.05 22.66
C GLY A 245 -9.79 -8.91 21.50
N ASP A 246 -11.09 -9.05 21.37
CA ASP A 246 -11.77 -9.80 20.29
C ASP A 246 -12.37 -8.90 19.19
N THR A 247 -12.01 -7.60 19.15
CA THR A 247 -12.65 -6.61 18.28
C THR A 247 -12.17 -6.63 16.84
N ASP A 248 -11.08 -7.35 16.54
CA ASP A 248 -10.48 -7.42 15.20
C ASP A 248 -10.24 -8.87 14.75
N PRO A 249 -11.32 -9.66 14.51
CA PRO A 249 -11.19 -11.03 14.09
C PRO A 249 -10.69 -11.16 12.65
N VAL A 250 -9.88 -12.21 12.40
CA VAL A 250 -9.38 -12.58 11.06
C VAL A 250 -10.09 -13.79 10.49
N ALA A 251 -10.85 -14.50 11.33
CA ALA A 251 -11.72 -15.59 10.97
C ALA A 251 -13.01 -15.54 11.78
N LYS A 252 -14.04 -16.26 11.34
CA LYS A 252 -15.29 -16.38 12.10
C LYS A 252 -15.04 -17.12 13.41
N ASN A 253 -15.71 -16.69 14.48
CA ASN A 253 -15.57 -17.28 15.81
C ASN A 253 -16.49 -18.49 16.07
N ASP A 254 -17.22 -18.96 15.06
CA ASP A 254 -18.22 -20.04 15.16
C ASP A 254 -17.56 -21.41 15.40
N ALA A 255 -16.39 -21.65 14.79
CA ALA A 255 -15.62 -22.89 14.92
C ALA A 255 -14.33 -22.67 15.73
N ASP A 256 -13.76 -23.76 16.27
CA ASP A 256 -12.53 -23.69 17.05
C ASP A 256 -11.33 -23.28 16.19
N GLU A 257 -11.29 -23.68 14.93
CA GLU A 257 -10.25 -23.32 13.97
C GLU A 257 -10.21 -21.80 13.71
N GLY A 258 -11.40 -21.18 13.60
CA GLY A 258 -11.51 -19.74 13.43
C GLY A 258 -11.10 -19.00 14.71
N ARG A 259 -11.53 -19.46 15.88
CA ARG A 259 -11.10 -18.92 17.17
C ARG A 259 -9.58 -19.06 17.35
N GLN A 260 -8.99 -20.17 16.94
CA GLN A 260 -7.54 -20.37 16.99
C GLN A 260 -6.80 -19.32 16.14
N GLN A 261 -7.30 -19.01 14.96
CA GLN A 261 -6.71 -17.95 14.12
C GLN A 261 -6.87 -16.56 14.75
N ASN A 262 -7.94 -16.32 15.51
CA ASN A 262 -8.18 -15.06 16.19
C ASN A 262 -7.27 -14.88 17.42
N ARG A 263 -6.95 -15.96 18.14
CA ARG A 263 -5.96 -15.95 19.23
C ARG A 263 -4.55 -15.82 18.65
N ARG A 264 -4.06 -14.60 18.49
CA ARG A 264 -2.80 -14.29 17.84
C ARG A 264 -2.13 -13.05 18.44
N VAL A 265 -0.87 -12.92 18.16
CA VAL A 265 -0.15 -11.64 18.25
C VAL A 265 0.28 -11.24 16.84
N GLU A 266 0.13 -9.99 16.52
CA GLU A 266 0.59 -9.42 15.26
C GLU A 266 1.77 -8.49 15.52
N LEU A 267 2.83 -8.62 14.75
CA LEU A 267 3.86 -7.62 14.66
C LEU A 267 3.57 -6.79 13.41
N VAL A 268 3.05 -5.60 13.64
CA VAL A 268 2.58 -4.69 12.60
C VAL A 268 3.67 -3.69 12.26
N LEU A 269 4.17 -3.73 11.03
CA LEU A 269 5.09 -2.73 10.52
C LEU A 269 4.34 -1.41 10.33
N MET A 270 4.75 -0.38 11.07
CA MET A 270 4.12 0.93 10.96
C MET A 270 4.52 1.61 9.65
N PRO A 271 3.56 2.24 8.97
CA PRO A 271 3.88 3.05 7.80
C PRO A 271 4.84 4.17 8.16
N ASP A 272 5.85 4.37 7.36
CA ASP A 272 6.66 5.56 7.44
C ASP A 272 5.96 6.67 6.65
N VAL A 273 5.37 7.60 7.38
CA VAL A 273 4.58 8.68 6.78
C VAL A 273 5.48 9.62 5.97
N GLU A 274 6.74 9.81 6.39
CA GLU A 274 7.70 10.62 5.64
C GLU A 274 8.10 9.98 4.31
N GLU A 275 8.11 8.64 4.25
CA GLU A 275 8.35 7.90 3.01
C GLU A 275 7.11 7.78 2.12
N MET A 276 5.92 7.78 2.70
CA MET A 276 4.66 7.64 1.95
C MET A 276 4.17 8.95 1.37
N LEU A 277 4.38 10.02 2.10
CA LEU A 277 4.05 11.38 1.70
C LEU A 277 5.36 12.13 1.80
N ASP A 278 5.83 12.72 0.73
CA ASP A 278 6.90 13.70 0.81
C ASP A 278 6.33 14.96 1.48
N LEU A 279 6.08 14.87 2.80
CA LEU A 279 5.47 15.93 3.61
C LEU A 279 6.31 17.21 3.59
N LYS A 280 7.61 17.09 3.31
CA LYS A 280 8.48 18.26 3.12
C LYS A 280 8.16 19.05 1.85
N SER A 281 7.49 18.41 0.89
CA SER A 281 7.02 19.09 -0.32
C SER A 281 5.69 19.82 -0.13
N LEU A 282 5.02 19.61 1.03
CA LEU A 282 3.72 20.22 1.36
C LEU A 282 3.84 21.40 2.35
N ILE A 283 5.06 21.67 2.87
CA ILE A 283 5.39 22.79 3.73
C ILE A 283 6.26 23.79 2.96
#